data_59f124af5664dd779b766b099e68d920
#
_entry.id   59f124af5664dd779b766b099e68d920
#
_cell.length_a   1.000
_cell.length_b   1.000
_cell.length_c   1.000
_cell.angle_alpha   90.00
_cell.angle_beta   90.00
_cell.angle_gamma   90.00
#
_symmetry.space_group_name_H-M   'P 1'
#
loop_
_entity.id
_entity.type
_entity.pdbx_description
1 polymer ?
#
loop_
_entity_poly.entity_id
_entity_poly.type
_entity_poly.pdbx_seq_one_letter_code
_entity_poly.pdbx_strand_id
1 'polypeptide(L)'
;MQLKHMHHGVALLEALMALLLLASGVLAALWLQQIGLQTQRQQVNRSIAMGLADDLAERMRLNASQAALYTRTWSTAARSATTNCTTLACARSDLAQWDMAQLQQALNTQLPQGDAAVFALSGQSGWWGVVVAWHDSGESYRTDTAWGSPACPSAMSCWRLFFRPAW
;
A
#
# COMPACT_ATOMS: atom_id res chain seq x y z
N MET A 1 -52.21 -17.90 -51.61
CA MET A 1 -52.06 -16.57 -50.94
C MET A 1 -52.19 -16.78 -49.45
N GLN A 2 -51.08 -16.94 -48.69
CA GLN A 2 -50.99 -16.87 -47.21
C GLN A 2 -49.68 -17.49 -46.71
N LEU A 3 -48.58 -16.71 -46.82
CA LEU A 3 -47.30 -17.06 -46.16
C LEU A 3 -46.66 -15.82 -45.55
N LYS A 4 -47.44 -14.76 -45.27
CA LYS A 4 -46.91 -13.45 -44.85
C LYS A 4 -46.89 -13.23 -43.32
N HIS A 5 -47.43 -14.13 -42.49
CA HIS A 5 -47.56 -13.92 -41.03
C HIS A 5 -46.55 -14.70 -40.16
N MET A 6 -45.78 -15.63 -40.71
CA MET A 6 -44.81 -16.41 -39.91
C MET A 6 -43.47 -15.70 -39.68
N HIS A 7 -43.14 -14.68 -40.46
CA HIS A 7 -41.82 -13.99 -40.35
C HIS A 7 -41.73 -13.02 -39.20
N HIS A 8 -42.84 -12.47 -38.70
CA HIS A 8 -42.81 -11.49 -37.60
C HIS A 8 -42.46 -12.11 -36.24
N GLY A 9 -42.88 -13.34 -35.96
CA GLY A 9 -42.58 -14.06 -34.73
C GLY A 9 -41.11 -14.48 -34.62
N VAL A 10 -40.53 -14.92 -35.73
CA VAL A 10 -39.12 -15.32 -35.79
C VAL A 10 -38.19 -14.13 -35.64
N ALA A 11 -38.50 -13.01 -36.30
CA ALA A 11 -37.70 -11.78 -36.17
C ALA A 11 -37.69 -11.22 -34.73
N LEU A 12 -38.80 -11.38 -34.00
CA LEU A 12 -38.87 -10.90 -32.61
C LEU A 12 -38.07 -11.78 -31.67
N LEU A 13 -38.07 -13.11 -31.90
CA LEU A 13 -37.23 -14.03 -31.14
C LEU A 13 -35.75 -13.85 -31.43
N GLU A 14 -35.38 -13.60 -32.67
CA GLU A 14 -34.02 -13.29 -33.09
C GLU A 14 -33.51 -11.99 -32.42
N ALA A 15 -34.34 -10.92 -32.39
CA ALA A 15 -34.00 -9.68 -31.73
C ALA A 15 -33.83 -9.86 -30.22
N LEU A 16 -34.67 -10.67 -29.55
CA LEU A 16 -34.53 -10.97 -28.13
C LEU A 16 -33.25 -11.77 -27.84
N MET A 17 -32.91 -12.77 -28.65
CA MET A 17 -31.68 -13.53 -28.50
C MET A 17 -30.45 -12.64 -28.74
N ALA A 18 -30.46 -11.76 -29.72
CA ALA A 18 -29.39 -10.80 -29.99
C ALA A 18 -29.17 -9.84 -28.78
N LEU A 19 -30.28 -9.32 -28.20
CA LEU A 19 -30.20 -8.46 -27.01
C LEU A 19 -29.67 -9.20 -25.78
N LEU A 20 -30.07 -10.49 -25.61
CA LEU A 20 -29.60 -11.31 -24.50
C LEU A 20 -28.09 -11.57 -24.60
N LEU A 21 -27.60 -11.90 -25.81
CA LEU A 21 -26.17 -12.09 -26.07
C LEU A 21 -25.38 -10.79 -25.85
N LEU A 22 -25.91 -9.66 -26.33
CA LEU A 22 -25.29 -8.37 -26.12
C LEU A 22 -25.21 -8.01 -24.63
N ALA A 23 -26.32 -8.19 -23.90
CA ALA A 23 -26.37 -7.91 -22.46
C ALA A 23 -25.39 -8.78 -21.68
N SER A 24 -25.29 -10.07 -21.99
CA SER A 24 -24.34 -10.99 -21.33
C SER A 24 -22.88 -10.58 -21.61
N GLY A 25 -22.57 -10.15 -22.82
CA GLY A 25 -21.24 -9.65 -23.20
C GLY A 25 -20.85 -8.38 -22.45
N VAL A 26 -21.78 -7.43 -22.34
CA VAL A 26 -21.57 -6.19 -21.59
C VAL A 26 -21.35 -6.48 -20.09
N LEU A 27 -22.16 -7.36 -19.48
CA LEU A 27 -21.99 -7.73 -18.08
C LEU A 27 -20.63 -8.39 -17.81
N ALA A 28 -20.19 -9.28 -18.70
CA ALA A 28 -18.87 -9.91 -18.60
C ALA A 28 -17.73 -8.86 -18.69
N ALA A 29 -17.86 -7.89 -19.59
CA ALA A 29 -16.88 -6.81 -19.73
C ALA A 29 -16.81 -5.92 -18.48
N LEU A 30 -17.95 -5.58 -17.88
CA LEU A 30 -18.01 -4.79 -16.62
C LEU A 30 -17.36 -5.54 -15.45
N TRP A 31 -17.55 -6.85 -15.35
CA TRP A 31 -16.92 -7.67 -14.31
C TRP A 31 -15.40 -7.70 -14.43
N LEU A 32 -14.88 -7.84 -15.65
CA LEU A 32 -13.43 -7.77 -15.91
C LEU A 32 -12.83 -6.40 -15.54
N GLN A 33 -13.57 -5.30 -15.80
CA GLN A 33 -13.13 -3.97 -15.41
C GLN A 33 -13.01 -3.81 -13.88
N GLN A 34 -13.96 -4.37 -13.11
CA GLN A 34 -13.90 -4.33 -11.65
C GLN A 34 -12.66 -5.04 -11.09
N ILE A 35 -12.34 -6.23 -11.62
CA ILE A 35 -11.13 -6.96 -11.22
C ILE A 35 -9.88 -6.13 -11.55
N GLY A 36 -9.84 -5.51 -12.75
CA GLY A 36 -8.74 -4.65 -13.16
C GLY A 36 -8.52 -3.47 -12.21
N LEU A 37 -9.59 -2.80 -11.77
CA LEU A 37 -9.51 -1.69 -10.83
C LEU A 37 -9.01 -2.11 -9.43
N GLN A 38 -9.41 -3.27 -8.94
CA GLN A 38 -8.91 -3.80 -7.67
C GLN A 38 -7.40 -4.07 -7.74
N THR A 39 -6.95 -4.75 -8.80
CA THR A 39 -5.53 -5.02 -9.01
C THR A 39 -4.70 -3.73 -9.11
N GLN A 40 -5.22 -2.70 -9.81
CA GLN A 40 -4.55 -1.40 -9.89
C GLN A 40 -4.41 -0.74 -8.51
N ARG A 41 -5.45 -0.75 -7.68
CA ARG A 41 -5.38 -0.19 -6.31
C ARG A 41 -4.33 -0.89 -5.46
N GLN A 42 -4.25 -2.22 -5.52
CA GLN A 42 -3.22 -2.99 -4.82
C GLN A 42 -1.81 -2.60 -5.26
N GLN A 43 -1.58 -2.45 -6.56
CA GLN A 43 -0.28 -2.03 -7.11
C GLN A 43 0.08 -0.60 -6.67
N VAL A 44 -0.89 0.32 -6.67
CA VAL A 44 -0.69 1.70 -6.20
C VAL A 44 -0.31 1.72 -4.72
N ASN A 45 -1.08 1.04 -3.85
CA ASN A 45 -0.78 0.98 -2.41
C ASN A 45 0.60 0.39 -2.14
N ARG A 46 0.95 -0.69 -2.86
CA ARG A 46 2.28 -1.29 -2.77
C ARG A 46 3.38 -0.31 -3.19
N SER A 47 3.19 0.42 -4.29
CA SER A 47 4.17 1.41 -4.76
C SER A 47 4.35 2.55 -3.74
N ILE A 48 3.26 3.02 -3.14
CA ILE A 48 3.30 4.02 -2.06
C ILE A 48 4.06 3.48 -0.85
N ALA A 49 3.76 2.25 -0.41
CA ALA A 49 4.44 1.63 0.73
C ALA A 49 5.96 1.47 0.49
N MET A 50 6.35 1.07 -0.72
CA MET A 50 7.76 1.03 -1.14
C MET A 50 8.40 2.41 -1.05
N GLY A 51 7.77 3.42 -1.64
CA GLY A 51 8.28 4.80 -1.63
C GLY A 51 8.43 5.37 -0.22
N LEU A 52 7.47 5.11 0.68
CA LEU A 52 7.55 5.54 2.09
C LEU A 52 8.68 4.84 2.85
N ALA A 53 8.90 3.55 2.61
CA ALA A 53 10.00 2.81 3.22
C ALA A 53 11.36 3.32 2.73
N ASP A 54 11.49 3.57 1.43
CA ASP A 54 12.71 4.09 0.82
C ASP A 54 13.02 5.53 1.30
N ASP A 55 12.00 6.42 1.33
CA ASP A 55 12.17 7.80 1.83
C ASP A 55 12.65 7.80 3.29
N LEU A 56 12.03 6.97 4.15
CA LEU A 56 12.48 6.86 5.53
C LEU A 56 13.91 6.32 5.63
N ALA A 57 14.26 5.31 4.83
CA ALA A 57 15.62 4.76 4.82
C ALA A 57 16.66 5.82 4.44
N GLU A 58 16.37 6.66 3.44
CA GLU A 58 17.25 7.77 3.04
C GLU A 58 17.38 8.82 4.15
N ARG A 59 16.28 9.22 4.81
CA ARG A 59 16.30 10.12 5.96
C ARG A 59 17.15 9.56 7.10
N MET A 60 17.01 8.28 7.40
CA MET A 60 17.83 7.60 8.40
C MET A 60 19.31 7.54 8.01
N ARG A 61 19.66 7.40 6.74
CA ARG A 61 21.06 7.48 6.26
C ARG A 61 21.65 8.86 6.47
N LEU A 62 20.88 9.91 6.17
CA LEU A 62 21.31 11.30 6.39
C LEU A 62 21.45 11.65 7.88
N ASN A 63 20.78 10.93 8.76
CA ASN A 63 20.81 11.14 10.20
C ASN A 63 21.27 9.88 10.98
N ALA A 64 22.23 9.14 10.44
CA ALA A 64 22.65 7.82 10.93
C ALA A 64 23.05 7.79 12.40
N SER A 65 23.63 8.88 12.93
CA SER A 65 24.01 9.00 14.34
C SER A 65 22.82 8.93 15.30
N GLN A 66 21.60 9.16 14.81
CA GLN A 66 20.35 9.14 15.59
C GLN A 66 19.43 8.01 15.18
N ALA A 67 19.93 6.97 14.49
CA ALA A 67 19.12 5.86 13.98
C ALA A 67 18.21 5.22 15.05
N ALA A 68 18.67 5.14 16.29
CA ALA A 68 17.89 4.60 17.39
C ALA A 68 16.60 5.39 17.70
N LEU A 69 16.54 6.68 17.38
CA LEU A 69 15.33 7.50 17.59
C LEU A 69 14.22 7.22 16.58
N TYR A 70 14.54 6.56 15.47
CA TYR A 70 13.55 6.15 14.47
C TYR A 70 12.84 4.83 14.83
N THR A 71 13.25 4.16 15.92
CA THR A 71 12.60 2.90 16.35
C THR A 71 11.10 3.12 16.60
N ARG A 72 10.28 2.23 16.00
CA ARG A 72 8.82 2.26 16.08
C ARG A 72 8.27 0.85 16.06
N THR A 73 7.25 0.60 16.87
CA THR A 73 6.45 -0.63 16.84
C THR A 73 5.09 -0.37 16.20
N TRP A 74 4.35 -1.43 15.88
CA TRP A 74 2.98 -1.34 15.39
C TRP A 74 2.08 -0.58 16.36
N SER A 75 1.09 0.11 15.80
CA SER A 75 0.09 0.89 16.53
C SER A 75 0.68 1.95 17.49
N THR A 76 1.91 2.38 17.23
CA THR A 76 2.50 3.47 18.00
C THR A 76 1.75 4.76 17.70
N ALA A 77 1.30 5.45 18.76
CA ALA A 77 0.64 6.74 18.64
C ALA A 77 1.50 7.73 17.83
N ALA A 78 0.82 8.59 17.07
CA ALA A 78 1.50 9.63 16.28
C ALA A 78 2.41 10.46 17.19
N ARG A 79 3.68 10.58 16.81
CA ARG A 79 4.60 11.49 17.46
C ARG A 79 4.35 12.88 16.89
N SER A 80 4.03 13.83 17.75
CA SER A 80 3.98 15.24 17.35
C SER A 80 5.40 15.78 17.33
N ALA A 81 5.85 16.26 16.17
CA ALA A 81 7.10 17.03 16.13
C ALA A 81 6.86 18.37 16.82
N THR A 82 7.70 18.71 17.77
CA THR A 82 7.65 19.99 18.49
C THR A 82 8.23 21.15 17.67
N THR A 83 9.09 20.83 16.70
CA THR A 83 9.80 21.81 15.87
C THR A 83 9.54 21.53 14.39
N ASN A 84 9.27 22.57 13.62
CA ASN A 84 9.13 22.49 12.17
C ASN A 84 10.51 22.63 11.52
N CYS A 85 11.09 21.51 11.10
CA CYS A 85 12.43 21.49 10.50
C CYS A 85 12.48 21.96 9.04
N THR A 86 11.36 22.33 8.43
CA THR A 86 11.37 22.97 7.09
C THR A 86 11.67 24.46 7.16
N THR A 87 11.37 25.10 8.28
CA THR A 87 11.50 26.55 8.46
C THR A 87 12.59 26.92 9.44
N LEU A 88 13.02 26.00 10.30
CA LEU A 88 14.02 26.21 11.34
C LEU A 88 15.13 25.16 11.23
N ALA A 89 16.35 25.55 11.57
CA ALA A 89 17.45 24.60 11.74
C ALA A 89 17.15 23.69 12.95
N CYS A 90 17.13 22.38 12.73
CA CYS A 90 16.86 21.39 13.77
C CYS A 90 18.13 20.71 14.26
N ALA A 91 18.15 20.40 15.55
CA ALA A 91 19.10 19.41 16.07
C ALA A 91 18.80 18.03 15.44
N ARG A 92 19.79 17.15 15.38
CA ARG A 92 19.63 15.82 14.76
C ARG A 92 18.54 14.96 15.44
N SER A 93 18.34 15.11 16.73
CA SER A 93 17.26 14.47 17.50
C SER A 93 15.88 14.98 17.09
N ASP A 94 15.74 16.30 16.91
CA ASP A 94 14.48 16.92 16.52
C ASP A 94 14.13 16.58 15.08
N LEU A 95 15.15 16.49 14.22
CA LEU A 95 14.99 16.02 12.83
C LEU A 95 14.43 14.59 12.79
N ALA A 96 14.93 13.68 13.63
CA ALA A 96 14.40 12.32 13.70
C ALA A 96 12.92 12.30 14.13
N GLN A 97 12.53 13.14 15.10
CA GLN A 97 11.12 13.27 15.51
C GLN A 97 10.25 13.85 14.39
N TRP A 98 10.76 14.85 13.69
CA TRP A 98 10.11 15.46 12.54
C TRP A 98 9.89 14.44 11.42
N ASP A 99 10.91 13.69 11.04
CA ASP A 99 10.84 12.64 10.01
C ASP A 99 9.78 11.58 10.37
N MET A 100 9.75 11.16 11.63
CA MET A 100 8.77 10.18 12.09
C MET A 100 7.33 10.73 12.11
N ALA A 101 7.16 12.02 12.38
CA ALA A 101 5.87 12.69 12.30
C ALA A 101 5.40 12.80 10.83
N GLN A 102 6.31 13.13 9.90
CA GLN A 102 6.01 13.15 8.46
C GLN A 102 5.64 11.76 7.92
N LEU A 103 6.38 10.71 8.33
CA LEU A 103 6.03 9.33 7.99
C LEU A 103 4.61 8.99 8.48
N GLN A 104 4.28 9.31 9.73
CA GLN A 104 2.94 9.03 10.27
C GLN A 104 1.84 9.74 9.50
N GLN A 105 2.07 11.01 9.16
CA GLN A 105 1.11 11.76 8.34
C GLN A 105 0.93 11.13 6.96
N ALA A 106 2.03 10.73 6.31
CA ALA A 106 1.99 10.08 5.00
C ALA A 106 1.27 8.71 5.06
N LEU A 107 1.55 7.89 6.07
CA LEU A 107 0.85 6.62 6.30
C LEU A 107 -0.66 6.82 6.42
N ASN A 108 -1.09 7.81 7.21
CA ASN A 108 -2.51 8.08 7.44
C ASN A 108 -3.24 8.64 6.21
N THR A 109 -2.54 9.37 5.34
CA THR A 109 -3.15 10.06 4.19
C THR A 109 -3.07 9.27 2.90
N GLN A 110 -2.04 8.43 2.73
CA GLN A 110 -1.75 7.77 1.47
C GLN A 110 -2.08 6.28 1.45
N LEU A 111 -2.15 5.64 2.63
CA LEU A 111 -2.42 4.20 2.74
C LEU A 111 -3.67 3.92 3.58
N PRO A 112 -4.54 2.98 3.16
CA PRO A 112 -5.69 2.59 3.96
C PRO A 112 -5.22 1.93 5.27
N GLN A 113 -5.54 2.52 6.42
CA GLN A 113 -5.10 2.06 7.74
C GLN A 113 -3.57 1.83 7.80
N GLY A 114 -2.82 2.74 7.16
CA GLY A 114 -1.37 2.62 7.05
C GLY A 114 -0.68 2.64 8.41
N ASP A 115 0.26 1.70 8.62
CA ASP A 115 1.12 1.63 9.80
C ASP A 115 2.54 1.22 9.40
N ALA A 116 3.50 1.44 10.29
CA ALA A 116 4.88 1.07 10.04
C ALA A 116 5.57 0.60 11.32
N ALA A 117 6.52 -0.32 11.17
CA ALA A 117 7.47 -0.67 12.21
C ALA A 117 8.90 -0.44 11.70
N VAL A 118 9.74 0.12 12.59
CA VAL A 118 11.16 0.42 12.34
C VAL A 118 11.99 -0.20 13.47
N PHE A 119 12.98 -0.99 13.13
CA PHE A 119 13.72 -1.80 14.09
C PHE A 119 15.17 -2.07 13.65
N ALA A 120 16.04 -2.26 14.61
CA ALA A 120 17.38 -2.80 14.36
C ALA A 120 17.30 -4.32 14.20
N LEU A 121 18.05 -4.89 13.26
CA LEU A 121 18.10 -6.33 13.06
C LEU A 121 18.88 -7.03 14.17
N SER A 122 18.24 -8.03 14.79
CA SER A 122 18.91 -8.89 15.77
C SER A 122 20.02 -9.71 15.09
N GLY A 123 21.21 -9.74 15.69
CA GLY A 123 22.34 -10.52 15.18
C GLY A 123 23.08 -9.89 13.99
N GLN A 124 22.63 -8.76 13.46
CA GLN A 124 23.28 -8.02 12.36
C GLN A 124 23.52 -6.56 12.74
N SER A 125 24.67 -6.30 13.35
CA SER A 125 25.03 -4.94 13.78
C SER A 125 24.99 -3.95 12.63
N GLY A 126 24.36 -2.80 12.87
CA GLY A 126 24.25 -1.71 11.92
C GLY A 126 23.18 -1.91 10.80
N TRP A 127 22.47 -3.04 10.79
CA TRP A 127 21.34 -3.24 9.88
C TRP A 127 20.02 -2.83 10.52
N TRP A 128 19.18 -2.21 9.71
CA TRP A 128 17.86 -1.72 10.08
C TRP A 128 16.81 -2.28 9.14
N GLY A 129 15.60 -2.43 9.67
CA GLY A 129 14.42 -2.82 8.90
C GLY A 129 13.31 -1.80 9.04
N VAL A 130 12.65 -1.52 7.93
CA VAL A 130 11.38 -0.80 7.86
C VAL A 130 10.34 -1.75 7.28
N VAL A 131 9.20 -1.87 7.96
CA VAL A 131 8.04 -2.60 7.45
C VAL A 131 6.88 -1.61 7.39
N VAL A 132 6.29 -1.44 6.22
CA VAL A 132 5.07 -0.66 6.01
C VAL A 132 3.93 -1.62 5.81
N ALA A 133 2.83 -1.43 6.56
CA ALA A 133 1.62 -2.23 6.49
C ALA A 133 0.44 -1.37 6.04
N TRP A 134 -0.49 -1.96 5.28
CA TRP A 134 -1.73 -1.32 4.88
C TRP A 134 -2.87 -2.33 4.78
N HIS A 135 -4.11 -1.86 4.95
CA HIS A 135 -5.27 -2.70 4.73
C HIS A 135 -5.53 -2.87 3.23
N ASP A 136 -5.72 -4.10 2.79
CA ASP A 136 -6.05 -4.42 1.41
C ASP A 136 -7.41 -5.13 1.35
N SER A 137 -8.23 -4.77 0.36
CA SER A 137 -9.55 -5.39 0.15
C SER A 137 -9.50 -6.72 -0.59
N GLY A 138 -8.31 -7.16 -0.98
CA GLY A 138 -8.09 -8.41 -1.71
C GLY A 138 -7.22 -9.39 -0.95
N GLU A 139 -6.49 -10.22 -1.68
CA GLU A 139 -5.48 -11.10 -1.12
C GLU A 139 -4.32 -10.27 -0.55
N SER A 140 -3.99 -10.50 0.73
CA SER A 140 -2.94 -9.74 1.42
C SER A 140 -1.58 -10.00 0.81
N TYR A 141 -0.90 -8.94 0.36
CA TYR A 141 0.48 -9.00 -0.11
C TYR A 141 1.43 -8.99 1.09
N ARG A 142 2.29 -10.00 1.18
CA ARG A 142 3.31 -10.05 2.23
C ARG A 142 4.66 -10.34 1.60
N THR A 143 5.66 -9.51 1.91
CA THR A 143 7.05 -9.87 1.65
C THR A 143 7.45 -11.01 2.57
N ASP A 144 8.40 -11.82 2.12
CA ASP A 144 8.84 -13.01 2.83
C ASP A 144 9.13 -12.71 4.32
N THR A 145 8.52 -13.53 5.19
CA THR A 145 8.65 -13.41 6.64
C THR A 145 9.89 -14.15 7.18
N ALA A 146 10.69 -14.76 6.31
CA ALA A 146 11.89 -15.54 6.69
C ALA A 146 12.94 -14.73 7.48
N TRP A 147 12.83 -13.40 7.48
CA TRP A 147 13.77 -12.48 8.12
C TRP A 147 13.33 -12.01 9.52
N GLY A 148 12.43 -12.72 10.18
CA GLY A 148 12.13 -12.50 11.58
C GLY A 148 11.11 -11.41 11.90
N SER A 149 11.16 -10.94 13.14
CA SER A 149 10.27 -9.94 13.74
C SER A 149 10.62 -8.51 13.28
N PRO A 150 9.63 -7.57 13.23
CA PRO A 150 8.24 -7.78 13.59
C PRO A 150 7.43 -8.44 12.46
N ALA A 151 6.50 -9.33 12.85
CA ALA A 151 5.59 -9.94 11.90
C ALA A 151 4.61 -8.90 11.32
N CYS A 152 4.15 -9.13 10.08
CA CYS A 152 3.08 -8.36 9.49
C CYS A 152 1.78 -8.53 10.30
N PRO A 153 1.05 -7.46 10.65
CA PRO A 153 -0.23 -7.58 11.34
C PRO A 153 -1.22 -8.44 10.55
N SER A 154 -2.12 -9.11 11.26
CA SER A 154 -3.14 -9.95 10.62
C SER A 154 -4.02 -9.13 9.69
N ALA A 155 -4.44 -9.73 8.58
CA ALA A 155 -5.30 -9.12 7.56
C ALA A 155 -4.73 -7.83 6.91
N MET A 156 -3.43 -7.58 7.00
CA MET A 156 -2.75 -6.47 6.33
C MET A 156 -1.78 -6.98 5.28
N SER A 157 -1.60 -6.19 4.23
CA SER A 157 -0.49 -6.30 3.29
C SER A 157 0.74 -5.61 3.86
N CYS A 158 1.93 -6.12 3.61
CA CYS A 158 3.17 -5.55 4.11
C CYS A 158 4.26 -5.51 3.06
N TRP A 159 5.01 -4.43 3.07
CA TRP A 159 6.29 -4.29 2.37
C TRP A 159 7.42 -4.11 3.38
N ARG A 160 8.55 -4.81 3.17
CA ARG A 160 9.71 -4.78 4.06
C ARG A 160 10.96 -4.36 3.30
N LEU A 161 11.73 -3.46 3.88
CA LEU A 161 13.02 -2.99 3.40
C LEU A 161 14.09 -3.18 4.48
N PHE A 162 15.26 -3.69 4.09
CA PHE A 162 16.44 -3.75 4.95
C PHE A 162 17.55 -2.87 4.39
N PHE A 163 18.25 -2.14 5.25
CA PHE A 163 19.30 -1.22 4.86
C PHE A 163 20.30 -0.96 5.98
N ARG A 164 21.42 -0.33 5.64
CA ARG A 164 22.39 0.20 6.60
C ARG A 164 22.35 1.73 6.56
N PRO A 165 22.10 2.42 7.68
CA PRO A 165 22.14 3.88 7.73
C PRO A 165 23.56 4.46 7.62
N ALA A 166 24.58 3.77 8.12
CA ALA A 166 25.99 4.15 8.01
C ALA A 166 26.78 3.12 7.21
N TRP A 167 27.77 3.59 6.45
CA TRP A 167 28.77 2.78 5.72
C TRP A 167 29.88 2.35 6.66
#